data_cd23527907249bb25ad0306d23f10845
#
_entry.id   cd23527907249bb25ad0306d23f10845
#
_cell.length_a   1.000
_cell.length_b   1.000
_cell.length_c   1.000
_cell.angle_alpha   90.00
_cell.angle_beta   90.00
_cell.angle_gamma   90.00
#
_symmetry.space_group_name_H-M   'P 1'
#
loop_
_entity.id
_entity.type
_entity.pdbx_description
1 polymer ?
#
loop_
_entity_poly.entity_id
_entity_poly.type
_entity_poly.pdbx_seq_one_letter_code
_entity_poly.pdbx_strand_id
1 'polypeptide(L)'
;MKFIINKWKQFHYRRSSLYILFALIVGISIFFVYNNYSFYDRTIAKVIDTHIEDSEEIIDRNQNKDYLYSQSIIAELKNGERKGQEIYLNNQYSASGAYDQEFQVGNDLFVSIEENSIKSSQLTGDILGVKRDKYLVIVAWVFIFTLLLVGKKQGLYSIISLGINIIIISYALDVYIHTANISLLWVCAISVILFTVITLLLVNGVNEKTYA
;
A
#
# COMPACT_ATOMS: atom_id res chain seq x y z
N MET A 1 -44.40 28.38 -0.26
CA MET A 1 -43.36 28.35 -1.34
C MET A 1 -41.95 28.56 -0.82
N LYS A 2 -41.62 29.58 -0.02
CA LYS A 2 -40.27 29.82 0.56
C LYS A 2 -39.75 28.66 1.41
N PHE A 3 -40.61 27.93 2.15
CA PHE A 3 -40.23 26.83 3.01
C PHE A 3 -39.72 25.60 2.21
N ILE A 4 -40.31 25.29 1.08
CA ILE A 4 -39.91 24.20 0.19
C ILE A 4 -38.55 24.51 -0.47
N ILE A 5 -38.37 25.76 -0.91
CA ILE A 5 -37.12 26.23 -1.56
C ILE A 5 -35.96 26.19 -0.56
N ASN A 6 -36.17 26.55 0.70
CA ASN A 6 -35.12 26.44 1.76
C ASN A 6 -34.76 25.00 2.08
N LYS A 7 -35.74 24.09 2.11
CA LYS A 7 -35.48 22.65 2.32
C LYS A 7 -34.69 22.02 1.18
N TRP A 8 -34.97 22.42 -0.07
CA TRP A 8 -34.24 22.01 -1.27
C TRP A 8 -32.80 22.55 -1.28
N LYS A 9 -32.59 23.81 -0.95
CA LYS A 9 -31.24 24.40 -0.79
C LYS A 9 -30.43 23.71 0.30
N GLN A 10 -31.06 23.45 1.44
CA GLN A 10 -30.38 22.71 2.56
C GLN A 10 -30.01 21.27 2.18
N PHE A 11 -30.86 20.59 1.39
CA PHE A 11 -30.59 19.24 0.93
C PHE A 11 -29.45 19.18 -0.10
N HIS A 12 -29.39 20.11 -1.02
CA HIS A 12 -28.30 20.26 -1.98
C HIS A 12 -26.98 20.62 -1.27
N TYR A 13 -27.04 21.55 -0.33
CA TYR A 13 -25.87 21.97 0.45
C TYR A 13 -25.27 20.82 1.25
N ARG A 14 -26.10 20.00 1.91
CA ARG A 14 -25.63 18.80 2.64
C ARG A 14 -24.99 17.77 1.71
N ARG A 15 -25.53 17.55 0.52
CA ARG A 15 -24.91 16.63 -0.45
C ARG A 15 -23.57 17.15 -0.97
N SER A 16 -23.51 18.42 -1.34
CA SER A 16 -22.26 19.05 -1.80
C SER A 16 -21.18 19.02 -0.71
N SER A 17 -21.55 19.27 0.54
CA SER A 17 -20.63 19.20 1.69
C SER A 17 -20.04 17.79 1.87
N LEU A 18 -20.83 16.73 1.69
CA LEU A 18 -20.35 15.35 1.77
C LEU A 18 -19.36 15.02 0.63
N TYR A 19 -19.60 15.48 -0.58
CA TYR A 19 -18.65 15.26 -1.69
C TYR A 19 -17.34 16.02 -1.47
N ILE A 20 -17.40 17.24 -0.96
CA ILE A 20 -16.20 18.03 -0.62
C ILE A 20 -15.42 17.34 0.50
N LEU A 21 -16.10 16.88 1.55
CA LEU A 21 -15.46 16.15 2.65
C LEU A 21 -14.78 14.86 2.13
N PHE A 22 -15.45 14.10 1.28
CA PHE A 22 -14.88 12.90 0.67
C PHE A 22 -13.64 13.24 -0.17
N ALA A 23 -13.71 14.25 -1.03
CA ALA A 23 -12.58 14.70 -1.84
C ALA A 23 -11.40 15.17 -0.97
N LEU A 24 -11.67 15.84 0.15
CA LEU A 24 -10.65 16.24 1.11
C LEU A 24 -9.98 15.02 1.76
N ILE A 25 -10.73 14.01 2.18
CA ILE A 25 -10.19 12.77 2.76
C ILE A 25 -9.28 12.07 1.75
N VAL A 26 -9.72 11.94 0.50
CA VAL A 26 -8.90 11.36 -0.58
C VAL A 26 -7.62 12.17 -0.77
N GLY A 27 -7.72 13.50 -0.90
CA GLY A 27 -6.57 14.39 -1.08
C GLY A 27 -5.57 14.31 0.07
N ILE A 28 -6.07 14.35 1.32
CA ILE A 28 -5.24 14.25 2.53
C ILE A 28 -4.53 12.89 2.60
N SER A 29 -5.23 11.79 2.29
CA SER A 29 -4.64 10.44 2.32
C SER A 29 -3.53 10.28 1.28
N ILE A 30 -3.74 10.78 0.06
CA ILE A 30 -2.72 10.77 -0.99
C ILE A 30 -1.53 11.63 -0.56
N PHE A 31 -1.76 12.87 -0.12
CA PHE A 31 -0.70 13.76 0.36
C PHE A 31 0.11 13.14 1.50
N PHE A 32 -0.57 12.51 2.46
CA PHE A 32 0.08 11.80 3.58
C PHE A 32 1.02 10.71 3.08
N VAL A 33 0.58 9.85 2.17
CA VAL A 33 1.39 8.72 1.66
C VAL A 33 2.62 9.19 0.87
N TYR A 34 2.53 10.34 0.20
CA TYR A 34 3.68 10.93 -0.49
C TYR A 34 4.72 11.54 0.46
N ASN A 35 4.35 11.83 1.72
CA ASN A 35 5.20 12.55 2.68
C ASN A 35 5.41 11.76 4.00
N ASN A 36 5.04 10.50 4.06
CA ASN A 36 5.04 9.69 5.29
C ASN A 36 6.39 9.00 5.60
N TYR A 37 7.50 9.49 5.05
CA TYR A 37 8.82 8.88 5.25
C TYR A 37 9.23 8.74 6.71
N SER A 38 8.86 9.68 7.57
CA SER A 38 9.19 9.69 9.01
C SER A 38 8.42 8.66 9.83
N PHE A 39 7.39 8.02 9.26
CA PHE A 39 6.61 6.99 9.93
C PHE A 39 7.20 5.58 9.76
N TYR A 40 8.28 5.46 9.00
CA TYR A 40 8.96 4.19 8.76
C TYR A 40 10.22 4.09 9.61
N ASP A 41 10.39 2.95 10.29
CA ASP A 41 11.61 2.60 11.03
C ASP A 41 12.77 2.24 10.07
N ARG A 42 12.43 1.87 8.83
CA ARG A 42 13.43 1.53 7.80
C ARG A 42 13.87 2.76 7.05
N THR A 43 15.14 2.79 6.66
CA THR A 43 15.68 3.85 5.83
C THR A 43 15.06 3.81 4.44
N ILE A 44 14.61 4.97 3.96
CA ILE A 44 14.01 5.12 2.62
C ILE A 44 14.89 6.07 1.82
N ALA A 45 15.21 5.67 0.60
CA ALA A 45 15.92 6.47 -0.38
C ALA A 45 15.05 6.70 -1.61
N LYS A 46 15.05 7.93 -2.13
CA LYS A 46 14.37 8.27 -3.37
C LYS A 46 15.37 8.34 -4.51
N VAL A 47 15.12 7.57 -5.55
CA VAL A 47 15.98 7.53 -6.74
C VAL A 47 16.00 8.89 -7.42
N ILE A 48 17.20 9.44 -7.62
CA ILE A 48 17.45 10.74 -8.28
C ILE A 48 18.12 10.55 -9.64
N ASP A 49 18.90 9.49 -9.81
CA ASP A 49 19.54 9.15 -11.09
C ASP A 49 19.74 7.65 -11.24
N THR A 50 19.76 7.17 -12.50
CA THR A 50 19.98 5.76 -12.81
C THR A 50 20.77 5.61 -14.11
N HIS A 51 21.74 4.70 -14.10
CA HIS A 51 22.52 4.31 -15.28
C HIS A 51 22.56 2.80 -15.45
N ILE A 52 22.38 2.33 -16.68
CA ILE A 52 22.65 0.92 -17.05
C ILE A 52 24.13 0.83 -17.38
N GLU A 53 24.87 0.06 -16.57
CA GLU A 53 26.32 -0.12 -16.71
C GLU A 53 26.67 -1.22 -17.72
N ASP A 54 25.89 -2.30 -17.68
CA ASP A 54 26.16 -3.49 -18.52
C ASP A 54 24.87 -4.25 -18.81
N SER A 55 24.91 -5.06 -19.89
CA SER A 55 23.85 -5.98 -20.27
C SER A 55 24.42 -7.30 -20.80
N GLU A 56 23.99 -8.39 -20.20
CA GLU A 56 24.43 -9.75 -20.55
C GLU A 56 23.23 -10.58 -21.05
N GLU A 57 23.42 -11.29 -22.18
CA GLU A 57 22.44 -12.26 -22.65
C GLU A 57 22.59 -13.54 -21.82
N ILE A 58 21.52 -13.94 -21.15
CA ILE A 58 21.44 -15.17 -20.38
C ILE A 58 20.49 -16.17 -21.04
N ILE A 59 20.82 -17.45 -20.97
CA ILE A 59 19.99 -18.51 -21.53
C ILE A 59 19.58 -19.43 -20.36
N ASP A 60 18.27 -19.61 -20.19
CA ASP A 60 17.75 -20.49 -19.16
C ASP A 60 17.91 -21.98 -19.54
N ARG A 61 17.53 -22.88 -18.60
CA ARG A 61 17.61 -24.34 -18.81
C ARG A 61 16.69 -24.84 -19.94
N ASN A 62 15.68 -24.04 -20.32
CA ASN A 62 14.72 -24.35 -21.38
C ASN A 62 15.11 -23.69 -22.71
N GLN A 63 16.33 -23.13 -22.83
CA GLN A 63 16.85 -22.40 -23.99
C GLN A 63 16.11 -21.08 -24.31
N ASN A 64 15.39 -20.51 -23.35
CA ASN A 64 14.84 -19.18 -23.51
C ASN A 64 15.94 -18.14 -23.27
N LYS A 65 16.00 -17.17 -24.18
CA LYS A 65 16.93 -16.04 -24.07
C LYS A 65 16.33 -14.93 -23.24
N ASP A 66 17.12 -14.37 -22.35
CA ASP A 66 16.78 -13.20 -21.55
C ASP A 66 18.01 -12.26 -21.47
N TYR A 67 17.81 -11.03 -21.09
CA TYR A 67 18.87 -10.04 -20.89
C TYR A 67 18.90 -9.62 -19.43
N LEU A 68 20.05 -9.77 -18.81
CA LEU A 68 20.31 -9.29 -17.46
C LEU A 68 21.03 -7.94 -17.55
N TYR A 69 20.44 -6.94 -16.90
CA TYR A 69 20.97 -5.57 -16.85
C TYR A 69 21.54 -5.28 -15.49
N SER A 70 22.73 -4.70 -15.45
CA SER A 70 23.33 -4.14 -14.24
C SER A 70 23.06 -2.64 -14.20
N GLN A 71 22.35 -2.19 -13.17
CA GLN A 71 21.91 -0.81 -13.01
C GLN A 71 22.59 -0.18 -11.79
N SER A 72 23.28 0.92 -11.99
CA SER A 72 23.76 1.81 -10.95
C SER A 72 22.72 2.88 -10.65
N ILE A 73 22.46 3.12 -9.36
CA ILE A 73 21.41 4.00 -8.87
C ILE A 73 22.00 4.99 -7.88
N ILE A 74 21.70 6.26 -8.08
CA ILE A 74 21.95 7.31 -7.10
C ILE A 74 20.61 7.69 -6.48
N ALA A 75 20.53 7.64 -5.15
CA ALA A 75 19.29 7.94 -4.43
C ALA A 75 19.55 8.86 -3.23
N GLU A 76 18.58 9.71 -2.90
CA GLU A 76 18.65 10.61 -1.74
C GLU A 76 17.88 10.02 -0.55
N LEU A 77 18.51 9.94 0.61
CA LEU A 77 17.90 9.45 1.85
C LEU A 77 16.80 10.42 2.33
N LYS A 78 15.58 9.89 2.54
CA LYS A 78 14.39 10.69 2.90
C LYS A 78 14.05 10.66 4.39
N ASN A 79 14.60 9.72 5.16
CA ASN A 79 14.43 9.63 6.62
C ASN A 79 15.72 9.16 7.29
N GLY A 80 15.68 9.02 8.61
CA GLY A 80 16.83 8.63 9.44
C GLY A 80 17.82 9.78 9.70
N GLU A 81 18.92 9.45 10.39
CA GLU A 81 19.94 10.43 10.81
C GLU A 81 20.70 11.07 9.65
N ARG A 82 20.71 10.40 8.50
CA ARG A 82 21.43 10.81 7.29
C ARG A 82 20.54 11.36 6.19
N LYS A 83 19.35 11.82 6.55
CA LYS A 83 18.40 12.43 5.62
C LYS A 83 19.04 13.52 4.77
N GLY A 84 18.82 13.48 3.46
CA GLY A 84 19.35 14.44 2.48
C GLY A 84 20.73 14.07 1.92
N GLN A 85 21.37 13.00 2.40
CA GLN A 85 22.60 12.49 1.81
C GLN A 85 22.30 11.56 0.64
N GLU A 86 23.23 11.52 -0.31
CA GLU A 86 23.17 10.60 -1.44
C GLU A 86 23.72 9.23 -1.05
N ILE A 87 23.10 8.16 -1.57
CA ILE A 87 23.52 6.78 -1.43
C ILE A 87 23.64 6.14 -2.81
N TYR A 88 24.69 5.35 -3.02
CA TYR A 88 24.95 4.62 -4.24
C TYR A 88 24.52 3.17 -4.06
N LEU A 89 23.67 2.68 -4.96
CA LEU A 89 23.04 1.37 -4.90
C LEU A 89 23.25 0.65 -6.24
N ASN A 90 23.39 -0.66 -6.18
CA ASN A 90 23.46 -1.51 -7.36
C ASN A 90 22.19 -2.35 -7.45
N ASN A 91 21.69 -2.54 -8.67
CA ASN A 91 20.54 -3.37 -8.96
C ASN A 91 20.84 -4.26 -10.18
N GLN A 92 20.32 -5.47 -10.18
CA GLN A 92 20.31 -6.34 -11.35
C GLN A 92 18.87 -6.73 -11.67
N TYR A 93 18.45 -6.50 -12.90
CA TYR A 93 17.10 -6.85 -13.33
C TYR A 93 17.13 -7.52 -14.71
N SER A 94 16.11 -8.33 -15.02
CA SER A 94 15.99 -8.98 -16.30
C SER A 94 14.89 -8.38 -17.17
N ALA A 95 15.08 -8.47 -18.49
CA ALA A 95 14.07 -7.99 -19.46
C ALA A 95 12.74 -8.73 -19.32
N SER A 96 12.76 -10.00 -18.95
CA SER A 96 11.54 -10.80 -18.70
C SER A 96 10.85 -10.51 -17.36
N GLY A 97 11.53 -9.81 -16.44
CA GLY A 97 11.04 -9.61 -15.07
C GLY A 97 11.16 -10.85 -14.17
N ALA A 98 11.96 -11.86 -14.57
CA ALA A 98 12.23 -13.06 -13.77
C ALA A 98 13.15 -12.76 -12.57
N TYR A 99 14.01 -11.76 -12.71
CA TYR A 99 14.81 -11.17 -11.64
C TYR A 99 14.14 -9.87 -11.16
N ASP A 100 14.84 -9.10 -10.32
CA ASP A 100 14.33 -7.82 -9.82
C ASP A 100 13.84 -6.88 -10.95
N GLN A 101 13.10 -5.85 -10.55
CA GLN A 101 12.57 -4.88 -11.49
C GLN A 101 13.56 -3.75 -11.77
N GLU A 102 13.46 -3.13 -12.93
CA GLU A 102 14.10 -1.86 -13.23
C GLU A 102 13.60 -0.77 -12.28
N PHE A 103 14.51 0.04 -11.74
CA PHE A 103 14.17 1.22 -10.96
C PHE A 103 14.35 2.48 -11.78
N GLN A 104 13.40 3.41 -11.61
CA GLN A 104 13.37 4.68 -12.34
C GLN A 104 13.46 5.86 -11.39
N VAL A 105 13.90 7.00 -11.90
CA VAL A 105 13.93 8.26 -11.16
C VAL A 105 12.56 8.55 -10.53
N GLY A 106 12.55 8.85 -9.24
CA GLY A 106 11.33 9.08 -8.45
C GLY A 106 10.77 7.86 -7.72
N ASN A 107 11.35 6.66 -7.91
CA ASN A 107 11.01 5.50 -7.09
C ASN A 107 11.51 5.69 -5.66
N ASP A 108 10.71 5.24 -4.69
CA ASP A 108 11.07 5.22 -3.28
C ASP A 108 11.46 3.78 -2.90
N LEU A 109 12.68 3.59 -2.39
CA LEU A 109 13.27 2.31 -2.07
C LEU A 109 13.54 2.20 -0.57
N PHE A 110 13.28 1.04 0.02
CA PHE A 110 13.82 0.68 1.31
C PHE A 110 15.26 0.23 1.13
N VAL A 111 16.19 0.81 1.90
CA VAL A 111 17.62 0.53 1.76
C VAL A 111 18.25 0.19 3.11
N SER A 112 19.30 -0.62 3.07
CA SER A 112 20.26 -0.77 4.17
C SER A 112 21.53 0.00 3.84
N ILE A 113 22.15 0.63 4.84
CA ILE A 113 23.41 1.33 4.68
C ILE A 113 24.54 0.42 5.16
N GLU A 114 25.57 0.23 4.35
CA GLU A 114 26.74 -0.54 4.74
C GLU A 114 27.56 0.19 5.78
N GLU A 115 27.91 -0.48 6.89
CA GLU A 115 28.68 0.11 7.98
C GLU A 115 30.06 0.61 7.55
N ASN A 116 30.70 -0.05 6.59
CA ASN A 116 32.01 0.35 6.06
C ASN A 116 31.94 1.64 5.25
N SER A 117 30.82 1.90 4.58
CA SER A 117 30.59 3.13 3.80
C SER A 117 30.41 4.37 4.69
N ILE A 118 30.05 4.17 5.95
CA ILE A 118 29.87 5.24 6.93
C ILE A 118 31.18 6.04 7.17
N LYS A 119 32.32 5.39 6.98
CA LYS A 119 33.67 6.00 7.14
C LYS A 119 34.26 6.52 5.82
N SER A 120 33.63 6.21 4.69
CA SER A 120 34.01 6.66 3.35
C SER A 120 33.28 7.94 2.96
N SER A 121 33.80 8.64 1.97
CA SER A 121 33.13 9.86 1.42
C SER A 121 31.86 9.56 0.64
N GLN A 122 31.59 8.29 0.32
CA GLN A 122 30.42 7.84 -0.44
C GLN A 122 29.69 6.76 0.36
N LEU A 123 28.37 6.97 0.54
CA LEU A 123 27.51 5.98 1.16
C LEU A 123 27.13 4.94 0.12
N THR A 124 27.29 3.65 0.48
CA THR A 124 26.81 2.51 -0.29
C THR A 124 25.84 1.69 0.54
N GLY A 125 25.03 0.89 -0.11
CA GLY A 125 24.06 0.05 0.55
C GLY A 125 23.32 -0.90 -0.38
N ASP A 126 22.41 -1.71 0.20
CA ASP A 126 21.62 -2.68 -0.53
C ASP A 126 20.16 -2.25 -0.60
N ILE A 127 19.49 -2.63 -1.67
CA ILE A 127 18.05 -2.42 -1.87
C ILE A 127 17.31 -3.56 -1.16
N LEU A 128 16.50 -3.22 -0.17
CA LEU A 128 15.66 -4.17 0.57
C LEU A 128 14.27 -4.36 -0.06
N GLY A 129 13.82 -3.39 -0.85
CA GLY A 129 12.52 -3.45 -1.50
C GLY A 129 12.01 -2.08 -1.94
N VAL A 130 10.80 -2.05 -2.49
CA VAL A 130 10.16 -0.84 -3.03
C VAL A 130 9.05 -0.38 -2.12
N LYS A 131 9.00 0.93 -1.83
CA LYS A 131 7.89 1.57 -1.14
C LYS A 131 6.70 1.73 -2.10
N ARG A 132 5.67 0.88 -1.94
CA ARG A 132 4.53 0.79 -2.88
C ARG A 132 3.23 1.39 -2.35
N ASP A 133 3.21 1.99 -1.18
CA ASP A 133 2.01 2.52 -0.53
C ASP A 133 1.27 3.56 -1.38
N LYS A 134 1.96 4.40 -2.15
CA LYS A 134 1.31 5.34 -3.09
C LYS A 134 0.41 4.62 -4.11
N TYR A 135 0.85 3.50 -4.65
CA TYR A 135 0.06 2.69 -5.58
C TYR A 135 -1.09 1.99 -4.87
N LEU A 136 -0.82 1.45 -3.67
CA LEU A 136 -1.84 0.77 -2.86
C LEU A 136 -2.98 1.72 -2.47
N VAL A 137 -2.67 2.96 -2.09
CA VAL A 137 -3.70 3.96 -1.76
C VAL A 137 -4.53 4.33 -2.97
N ILE A 138 -3.92 4.51 -4.14
CA ILE A 138 -4.66 4.80 -5.38
C ILE A 138 -5.61 3.63 -5.72
N VAL A 139 -5.11 2.39 -5.70
CA VAL A 139 -5.92 1.20 -5.96
C VAL A 139 -7.05 1.07 -4.94
N ALA A 140 -6.78 1.31 -3.65
CA ALA A 140 -7.79 1.29 -2.60
C ALA A 140 -8.90 2.33 -2.86
N TRP A 141 -8.55 3.55 -3.26
CA TRP A 141 -9.55 4.57 -3.59
C TRP A 141 -10.36 4.23 -4.84
N VAL A 142 -9.73 3.68 -5.90
CA VAL A 142 -10.44 3.20 -7.09
C VAL A 142 -11.43 2.09 -6.70
N PHE A 143 -11.02 1.16 -5.84
CA PHE A 143 -11.87 0.09 -5.33
C PHE A 143 -13.06 0.64 -4.50
N ILE A 144 -12.81 1.53 -3.54
CA ILE A 144 -13.83 2.18 -2.73
C ILE A 144 -14.83 2.93 -3.62
N PHE A 145 -14.32 3.71 -4.58
CA PHE A 145 -15.16 4.45 -5.51
C PHE A 145 -16.05 3.53 -6.34
N THR A 146 -15.49 2.44 -6.87
CA THR A 146 -16.25 1.44 -7.64
C THR A 146 -17.34 0.78 -6.79
N LEU A 147 -17.04 0.40 -5.54
CA LEU A 147 -18.03 -0.16 -4.63
C LEU A 147 -19.18 0.81 -4.33
N LEU A 148 -18.88 2.10 -4.13
CA LEU A 148 -19.91 3.11 -3.88
C LEU A 148 -20.76 3.39 -5.11
N LEU A 149 -20.16 3.40 -6.30
CA LEU A 149 -20.83 3.69 -7.55
C LEU A 149 -21.79 2.56 -7.94
N VAL A 150 -21.31 1.32 -7.90
CA VAL A 150 -22.07 0.13 -8.30
C VAL A 150 -23.00 -0.34 -7.17
N GLY A 151 -22.47 -0.48 -5.97
CA GLY A 151 -23.16 -1.06 -4.81
C GLY A 151 -24.07 -0.08 -4.07
N LYS A 152 -23.92 1.24 -4.30
CA LYS A 152 -24.70 2.30 -3.60
C LYS A 152 -24.69 2.06 -2.07
N LYS A 153 -25.86 1.84 -1.45
CA LYS A 153 -25.98 1.56 0.00
C LYS A 153 -25.32 0.25 0.40
N GLN A 154 -25.45 -0.81 -0.40
CA GLN A 154 -24.80 -2.09 -0.14
C GLN A 154 -23.28 -1.97 -0.25
N GLY A 155 -22.78 -1.18 -1.21
CA GLY A 155 -21.35 -0.87 -1.33
C GLY A 155 -20.78 -0.20 -0.08
N LEU A 156 -21.54 0.74 0.52
CA LEU A 156 -21.13 1.36 1.78
C LEU A 156 -21.04 0.34 2.93
N TYR A 157 -22.04 -0.54 3.06
CA TYR A 157 -21.98 -1.60 4.06
C TYR A 157 -20.86 -2.60 3.82
N SER A 158 -20.53 -2.87 2.56
CA SER A 158 -19.36 -3.71 2.20
C SER A 158 -18.04 -3.07 2.62
N ILE A 159 -17.89 -1.77 2.45
CA ILE A 159 -16.68 -1.03 2.91
C ILE A 159 -16.57 -1.08 4.44
N ILE A 160 -17.68 -0.86 5.15
CA ILE A 160 -17.72 -0.95 6.62
C ILE A 160 -17.36 -2.37 7.09
N SER A 161 -17.95 -3.39 6.44
CA SER A 161 -17.62 -4.80 6.73
C SER A 161 -16.14 -5.11 6.50
N LEU A 162 -15.57 -4.63 5.40
CA LEU A 162 -14.14 -4.78 5.11
C LEU A 162 -13.28 -4.14 6.20
N GLY A 163 -13.61 -2.94 6.64
CA GLY A 163 -12.90 -2.26 7.73
C GLY A 163 -12.95 -3.05 9.04
N ILE A 164 -14.13 -3.58 9.41
CA ILE A 164 -14.29 -4.41 10.60
C ILE A 164 -13.47 -5.71 10.47
N ASN A 165 -13.49 -6.35 9.29
CA ASN A 165 -12.73 -7.57 9.05
C ASN A 165 -11.21 -7.34 9.17
N ILE A 166 -10.70 -6.19 8.71
CA ILE A 166 -9.29 -5.81 8.88
C ILE A 166 -8.93 -5.68 10.36
N ILE A 167 -9.79 -5.04 11.15
CA ILE A 167 -9.58 -4.89 12.61
C ILE A 167 -9.56 -6.27 13.28
N ILE A 168 -10.48 -7.17 12.92
CA ILE A 168 -10.53 -8.53 13.48
C ILE A 168 -9.27 -9.32 13.12
N ILE A 169 -8.80 -9.26 11.86
CA ILE A 169 -7.56 -9.93 11.44
C ILE A 169 -6.37 -9.39 12.22
N SER A 170 -6.26 -8.05 12.35
CA SER A 170 -5.16 -7.43 13.08
C SER A 170 -5.13 -7.88 14.53
N TYR A 171 -6.30 -7.89 15.18
CA TYR A 171 -6.42 -8.36 16.57
C TYR A 171 -6.15 -9.86 16.72
N ALA A 172 -6.66 -10.68 15.80
CA ALA A 172 -6.42 -12.12 15.80
C ALA A 172 -4.94 -12.45 15.63
N LEU A 173 -4.25 -11.72 14.77
CA LEU A 173 -2.81 -11.86 14.56
C LEU A 173 -2.02 -11.43 15.82
N ASP A 174 -2.41 -10.33 16.44
CA ASP A 174 -1.79 -9.84 17.67
C ASP A 174 -1.92 -10.87 18.82
N VAL A 175 -3.13 -11.43 19.01
CA VAL A 175 -3.36 -12.52 19.98
C VAL A 175 -2.51 -13.74 19.67
N TYR A 176 -2.39 -14.13 18.40
CA TYR A 176 -1.56 -15.27 18.00
C TYR A 176 -0.08 -15.06 18.31
N ILE A 177 0.45 -13.87 18.04
CA ILE A 177 1.87 -13.56 18.26
C ILE A 177 2.22 -13.47 19.75
N HIS A 178 1.34 -12.88 20.56
CA HIS A 178 1.62 -12.60 21.97
C HIS A 178 1.18 -13.72 22.94
N THR A 179 0.41 -14.69 22.47
CA THR A 179 -0.08 -15.78 23.35
C THR A 179 0.60 -17.11 23.00
N ALA A 180 1.45 -17.60 23.90
CA ALA A 180 2.08 -18.91 23.73
C ALA A 180 1.03 -20.04 23.70
N ASN A 181 1.27 -21.05 22.85
CA ASN A 181 0.46 -22.28 22.73
C ASN A 181 -0.95 -22.16 22.11
N ILE A 182 -1.30 -21.04 21.49
CA ILE A 182 -2.52 -20.98 20.69
C ILE A 182 -2.25 -21.55 19.28
N SER A 183 -3.08 -22.50 18.85
CA SER A 183 -2.99 -23.04 17.49
C SER A 183 -3.48 -22.01 16.47
N LEU A 184 -2.66 -21.73 15.43
CA LEU A 184 -3.02 -20.88 14.31
C LEU A 184 -4.33 -21.33 13.64
N LEU A 185 -4.56 -22.65 13.58
CA LEU A 185 -5.77 -23.20 12.98
C LEU A 185 -7.05 -22.73 13.69
N TRP A 186 -7.06 -22.71 15.04
CA TRP A 186 -8.21 -22.22 15.80
C TRP A 186 -8.42 -20.72 15.62
N VAL A 187 -7.36 -19.93 15.61
CA VAL A 187 -7.44 -18.46 15.37
C VAL A 187 -8.03 -18.20 13.99
N CYS A 188 -7.56 -18.91 12.95
CA CYS A 188 -8.10 -18.79 11.60
C CYS A 188 -9.57 -19.25 11.51
N ALA A 189 -9.92 -20.38 12.11
CA ALA A 189 -11.29 -20.91 12.07
C ALA A 189 -12.30 -19.94 12.71
N ILE A 190 -11.99 -19.40 13.89
CA ILE A 190 -12.82 -18.42 14.58
C ILE A 190 -12.93 -17.13 13.75
N SER A 191 -11.82 -16.64 13.20
CA SER A 191 -11.81 -15.44 12.37
C SER A 191 -12.68 -15.59 11.13
N VAL A 192 -12.63 -16.74 10.43
CA VAL A 192 -13.46 -17.01 9.24
C VAL A 192 -14.95 -17.02 9.59
N ILE A 193 -15.34 -17.63 10.71
CA ILE A 193 -16.73 -17.62 11.18
C ILE A 193 -17.19 -16.19 11.46
N LEU A 194 -16.39 -15.39 12.18
CA LEU A 194 -16.70 -14.01 12.49
C LEU A 194 -16.83 -13.15 11.21
N PHE A 195 -15.92 -13.31 10.24
CA PHE A 195 -15.99 -12.59 8.97
C PHE A 195 -17.28 -12.91 8.22
N THR A 196 -17.60 -14.19 8.12
CA THR A 196 -18.81 -14.65 7.41
C THR A 196 -20.06 -14.07 8.03
N VAL A 197 -20.21 -14.19 9.35
CA VAL A 197 -21.38 -13.68 10.07
C VAL A 197 -21.49 -12.15 9.93
N ILE A 198 -20.41 -11.42 10.19
CA ILE A 198 -20.42 -9.95 10.13
C ILE A 198 -20.71 -9.46 8.71
N THR A 199 -20.07 -10.05 7.71
CA THR A 199 -20.27 -9.66 6.32
C THR A 199 -21.70 -9.93 5.86
N LEU A 200 -22.26 -11.09 6.17
CA LEU A 200 -23.64 -11.42 5.82
C LEU A 200 -24.65 -10.49 6.49
N LEU A 201 -24.47 -10.23 7.80
CA LEU A 201 -25.39 -9.36 8.55
C LEU A 201 -25.32 -7.89 8.06
N LEU A 202 -24.13 -7.38 7.77
CA LEU A 202 -23.97 -6.00 7.34
C LEU A 202 -24.41 -5.77 5.89
N VAL A 203 -24.05 -6.66 4.98
CA VAL A 203 -24.30 -6.47 3.54
C VAL A 203 -25.75 -6.81 3.16
N ASN A 204 -26.29 -7.91 3.70
CA ASN A 204 -27.65 -8.36 3.37
C ASN A 204 -28.72 -7.85 4.35
N GLY A 205 -28.30 -7.31 5.49
CA GLY A 205 -29.21 -6.93 6.58
C GLY A 205 -29.76 -8.14 7.35
N VAL A 206 -30.49 -7.85 8.43
CA VAL A 206 -31.15 -8.84 9.28
C VAL A 206 -32.51 -9.20 8.65
N ASN A 207 -32.52 -10.07 7.66
CA ASN A 207 -33.71 -10.55 6.98
C ASN A 207 -33.83 -12.08 7.13
N GLU A 208 -35.04 -12.63 6.95
CA GLU A 208 -35.26 -14.09 7.01
C GLU A 208 -34.33 -14.90 6.09
N LYS A 209 -33.94 -14.32 4.94
CA LYS A 209 -32.96 -14.90 4.00
C LYS A 209 -31.53 -14.96 4.50
N THR A 210 -31.22 -14.21 5.57
CA THR A 210 -29.86 -14.17 6.13
C THR A 210 -29.65 -15.28 7.18
N TYR A 211 -30.74 -15.87 7.67
CA TYR A 211 -30.71 -16.94 8.67
C TYR A 211 -30.99 -18.34 8.09
N ALA A 212 -31.36 -18.42 6.83
CA ALA A 212 -31.56 -19.69 6.10
C ALA A 212 -30.26 -20.19 5.48
#